data_ce41bd79fe3c56716ce19bb2eaf79e54
#
_entry.id   ce41bd79fe3c56716ce19bb2eaf79e54
#
_cell.length_a   1.000
_cell.length_b   1.000
_cell.length_c   1.000
_cell.angle_alpha   90.00
_cell.angle_beta   90.00
_cell.angle_gamma   90.00
#
_symmetry.space_group_name_H-M   'P 1'
#
loop_
_entity.id
_entity.type
_entity.pdbx_description
1 polymer ?
#
loop_
_entity_poly.entity_id
_entity_poly.type
_entity_poly.pdbx_seq_one_letter_code
_entity_poly.pdbx_strand_id
1 'polypeptide(L)'
;MTRLYLVFFFLPVAAFCQKDFQKKVQTQFIEVEDGKVIQLPQGTFHLVASLWLDGKREVVIKGAGMDKTILNFDGQISGAEGIKITNSSGITIRDLTVQNTKGDAIKTQLVDGMTFRNVKAEWTGGPARENGGYGLYPVQCSLVLIDSCVAVGASDAGIYVGQSVHIIVRNSTAHHNVAGIEIENSLYADVYDNEVFSNTGGILIFDLPGLIRKEGGFIRVFANKVHDNNHSNFAPRGNIVGKVPPGTGIMILATRNVEVFNNRIINNITTGTAIVSYYMTENPIKDTSYKPYPSNINVHHNYYERPRVRATGKGRMGKLFRLKLRFGRDVPHILYDGIEDPGNKDPNICFRDNTNATFVDIDAGNGFRNKSYELVAYTCELPSIDPVVLEGKK
;
A
#
# COMPACT_ATOMS: atom_id res chain seq x y z
N MET A 1 9.94 46.22 -51.72
CA MET A 1 9.23 44.98 -51.34
C MET A 1 9.33 44.80 -49.84
N THR A 2 8.38 45.31 -49.09
CA THR A 2 8.37 45.26 -47.63
C THR A 2 7.54 44.05 -47.19
N ARG A 3 8.17 43.05 -46.60
CA ARG A 3 7.48 41.89 -46.05
C ARG A 3 6.93 42.20 -44.68
N LEU A 4 5.61 42.21 -44.61
CA LEU A 4 4.84 42.36 -43.35
C LEU A 4 4.83 40.96 -42.67
N TYR A 5 5.48 40.83 -41.51
CA TYR A 5 5.36 39.67 -40.67
C TYR A 5 4.15 39.82 -39.74
N LEU A 6 3.13 39.02 -39.97
CA LEU A 6 1.97 38.90 -39.09
C LEU A 6 2.38 37.97 -37.91
N VAL A 7 2.57 38.56 -36.74
CA VAL A 7 2.79 37.80 -35.48
C VAL A 7 1.41 37.48 -34.90
N PHE A 8 0.99 36.21 -35.01
CA PHE A 8 -0.19 35.71 -34.31
C PHE A 8 0.13 35.54 -32.83
N PHE A 9 -0.41 36.44 -31.97
CA PHE A 9 -0.48 36.21 -30.55
C PHE A 9 -1.55 35.18 -30.23
N PHE A 10 -1.13 33.92 -29.98
CA PHE A 10 -2.00 32.96 -29.31
C PHE A 10 -2.10 33.35 -27.83
N LEU A 11 -3.13 34.09 -27.44
CA LEU A 11 -3.49 34.34 -26.05
C LEU A 11 -4.03 33.05 -25.41
N PRO A 12 -3.73 32.76 -24.14
CA PRO A 12 -4.07 31.50 -23.50
C PRO A 12 -5.55 31.45 -23.11
N VAL A 13 -6.41 31.06 -24.03
CA VAL A 13 -7.82 30.72 -23.74
C VAL A 13 -7.92 29.54 -22.75
N ALA A 14 -6.89 28.69 -22.68
CA ALA A 14 -6.82 27.55 -21.79
C ALA A 14 -6.81 27.92 -20.27
N ALA A 15 -6.19 29.02 -19.87
CA ALA A 15 -6.04 29.38 -18.46
C ALA A 15 -7.34 29.87 -17.79
N PHE A 16 -8.22 30.51 -18.55
CA PHE A 16 -9.53 30.95 -18.05
C PHE A 16 -10.49 29.77 -17.85
N CYS A 17 -10.47 28.79 -18.74
CA CYS A 17 -11.33 27.62 -18.64
C CYS A 17 -10.99 26.72 -17.43
N GLN A 18 -9.72 26.70 -16.98
CA GLN A 18 -9.27 25.84 -15.87
C GLN A 18 -9.67 26.36 -14.48
N LYS A 19 -9.57 27.66 -14.25
CA LYS A 19 -10.02 28.26 -12.97
C LYS A 19 -11.52 28.10 -12.77
N ASP A 20 -12.29 28.22 -13.83
CA ASP A 20 -13.73 28.01 -13.80
C ASP A 20 -14.07 26.55 -13.52
N PHE A 21 -13.33 25.60 -14.07
CA PHE A 21 -13.53 24.17 -13.81
C PHE A 21 -13.29 23.83 -12.34
N GLN A 22 -12.16 24.24 -11.74
CA GLN A 22 -11.87 23.95 -10.34
C GLN A 22 -12.93 24.53 -9.40
N LYS A 23 -13.30 25.78 -9.59
CA LYS A 23 -14.36 26.43 -8.80
C LYS A 23 -15.69 25.67 -8.93
N LYS A 24 -16.08 25.31 -10.15
CA LYS A 24 -17.30 24.57 -10.42
C LYS A 24 -17.30 23.19 -9.73
N VAL A 25 -16.20 22.44 -9.86
CA VAL A 25 -16.11 21.11 -9.24
C VAL A 25 -16.08 21.23 -7.71
N GLN A 26 -15.31 22.17 -7.14
CA GLN A 26 -15.30 22.37 -5.69
C GLN A 26 -16.69 22.79 -5.16
N THR A 27 -17.42 23.63 -5.90
CA THR A 27 -18.82 23.96 -5.56
C THR A 27 -19.70 22.71 -5.57
N GLN A 28 -19.57 21.85 -6.59
CA GLN A 28 -20.31 20.57 -6.63
C GLN A 28 -19.98 19.67 -5.43
N PHE A 29 -18.71 19.59 -5.00
CA PHE A 29 -18.30 18.80 -3.84
C PHE A 29 -18.91 19.33 -2.52
N ILE A 30 -19.07 20.65 -2.40
CA ILE A 30 -19.67 21.30 -1.21
C ILE A 30 -21.19 21.16 -1.20
N GLU A 31 -21.83 21.42 -2.34
CA GLU A 31 -23.28 21.55 -2.46
C GLU A 31 -24.01 20.25 -2.78
N VAL A 32 -23.27 19.16 -3.16
CA VAL A 32 -23.91 17.88 -3.50
C VAL A 32 -24.82 17.42 -2.38
N GLU A 33 -26.04 17.06 -2.74
CA GLU A 33 -27.01 16.42 -1.83
C GLU A 33 -26.67 14.92 -1.67
N ASP A 34 -27.07 14.37 -0.54
CA ASP A 34 -26.94 12.95 -0.26
C ASP A 34 -27.63 12.11 -1.36
N GLY A 35 -27.05 10.97 -1.71
CA GLY A 35 -27.55 10.07 -2.75
C GLY A 35 -27.30 10.54 -4.20
N LYS A 36 -26.59 11.63 -4.42
CA LYS A 36 -26.39 12.19 -5.77
C LYS A 36 -25.02 11.81 -6.36
N VAL A 37 -24.91 12.05 -7.65
CA VAL A 37 -23.70 11.77 -8.44
C VAL A 37 -23.05 13.09 -8.86
N ILE A 38 -21.77 13.25 -8.54
CA ILE A 38 -20.90 14.28 -9.11
C ILE A 38 -20.29 13.69 -10.39
N GLN A 39 -20.80 14.12 -11.55
CA GLN A 39 -20.30 13.66 -12.83
C GLN A 39 -19.19 14.59 -13.33
N LEU A 40 -17.98 14.06 -13.42
CA LEU A 40 -16.83 14.76 -13.99
C LEU A 40 -16.73 14.47 -15.49
N PRO A 41 -16.54 15.49 -16.33
CA PRO A 41 -16.47 15.31 -17.79
C PRO A 41 -15.16 14.63 -18.20
N GLN A 42 -15.11 14.16 -19.44
CA GLN A 42 -13.89 13.72 -20.09
C GLN A 42 -12.95 14.93 -20.30
N GLY A 43 -11.65 14.74 -20.04
CA GLY A 43 -10.60 15.73 -20.28
C GLY A 43 -9.50 15.63 -19.22
N THR A 44 -8.41 16.38 -19.45
CA THR A 44 -7.35 16.61 -18.46
C THR A 44 -7.53 18.00 -17.87
N PHE A 45 -7.68 18.05 -16.57
CA PHE A 45 -7.96 19.29 -15.83
C PHE A 45 -6.83 19.56 -14.85
N HIS A 46 -6.18 20.71 -14.98
CA HIS A 46 -5.12 21.16 -14.07
C HIS A 46 -5.73 21.88 -12.88
N LEU A 47 -5.47 21.39 -11.70
CA LEU A 47 -6.03 21.86 -10.44
C LEU A 47 -4.91 22.44 -9.57
N VAL A 48 -5.17 23.60 -8.96
CA VAL A 48 -4.19 24.27 -8.11
C VAL A 48 -4.49 24.14 -6.62
N ALA A 49 -5.62 23.54 -6.26
CA ALA A 49 -6.03 23.30 -4.88
C ALA A 49 -6.73 21.93 -4.74
N SER A 50 -6.65 21.36 -3.55
CA SER A 50 -7.35 20.12 -3.20
C SER A 50 -8.87 20.25 -3.40
N LEU A 51 -9.50 19.14 -3.82
CA LEU A 51 -10.96 18.99 -3.81
C LEU A 51 -11.38 18.33 -2.49
N TRP A 52 -12.31 18.94 -1.78
CA TRP A 52 -12.73 18.47 -0.47
C TRP A 52 -14.23 18.23 -0.38
N LEU A 53 -14.59 17.03 0.13
CA LEU A 53 -15.96 16.60 0.43
C LEU A 53 -16.02 16.18 1.90
N ASP A 54 -16.97 16.73 2.65
CA ASP A 54 -17.12 16.46 4.08
C ASP A 54 -18.58 16.25 4.47
N GLY A 55 -18.84 15.29 5.35
CA GLY A 55 -20.15 15.09 5.97
C GLY A 55 -21.24 14.60 5.01
N LYS A 56 -20.91 13.94 3.89
CA LYS A 56 -21.87 13.51 2.86
C LYS A 56 -22.21 12.03 2.97
N ARG A 57 -23.38 11.64 2.41
CA ARG A 57 -23.83 10.25 2.40
C ARG A 57 -24.22 9.80 0.99
N GLU A 58 -23.87 8.55 0.66
CA GLU A 58 -24.27 7.89 -0.60
C GLU A 58 -23.90 8.71 -1.85
N VAL A 59 -22.77 9.43 -1.83
CA VAL A 59 -22.33 10.26 -2.95
C VAL A 59 -21.38 9.47 -3.86
N VAL A 60 -21.63 9.55 -5.16
CA VAL A 60 -20.77 8.96 -6.19
C VAL A 60 -20.00 10.06 -6.92
N ILE A 61 -18.68 10.04 -6.87
CA ILE A 61 -17.80 10.87 -7.70
C ILE A 61 -17.38 10.03 -8.90
N LYS A 62 -17.82 10.40 -10.09
CA LYS A 62 -17.66 9.58 -11.29
C LYS A 62 -17.03 10.36 -12.44
N GLY A 63 -15.92 9.86 -12.97
CA GLY A 63 -15.36 10.29 -14.26
C GLY A 63 -15.97 9.58 -15.47
N ALA A 64 -15.41 9.82 -16.62
CA ALA A 64 -15.78 9.16 -17.88
C ALA A 64 -14.96 7.87 -18.14
N GLY A 65 -13.96 7.60 -17.34
CA GLY A 65 -13.04 6.46 -17.41
C GLY A 65 -11.68 6.83 -16.84
N MET A 66 -10.91 5.83 -16.41
CA MET A 66 -9.57 6.01 -15.82
C MET A 66 -8.65 6.81 -16.75
N ASP A 67 -8.67 6.52 -18.04
CA ASP A 67 -7.83 7.20 -19.04
C ASP A 67 -8.52 8.40 -19.71
N LYS A 68 -9.74 8.75 -19.28
CA LYS A 68 -10.56 9.80 -19.92
C LYS A 68 -10.79 11.02 -19.04
N THR A 69 -10.92 10.86 -17.73
CA THR A 69 -11.04 11.96 -16.78
C THR A 69 -9.79 12.02 -15.91
N ILE A 70 -8.96 13.03 -16.12
CA ILE A 70 -7.68 13.19 -15.44
C ILE A 70 -7.68 14.50 -14.66
N LEU A 71 -7.55 14.39 -13.33
CA LEU A 71 -7.38 15.51 -12.43
C LEU A 71 -5.89 15.65 -12.11
N ASN A 72 -5.22 16.60 -12.74
CA ASN A 72 -3.77 16.80 -12.63
C ASN A 72 -3.47 17.98 -11.69
N PHE A 73 -2.68 17.70 -10.65
CA PHE A 73 -2.31 18.65 -9.60
C PHE A 73 -0.84 19.13 -9.71
N ASP A 74 -0.24 19.07 -10.89
CA ASP A 74 1.16 19.49 -11.12
C ASP A 74 1.45 20.95 -10.72
N GLY A 75 0.43 21.82 -10.75
CA GLY A 75 0.50 23.22 -10.31
C GLY A 75 -0.09 23.49 -8.92
N GLN A 76 -0.26 22.47 -8.08
CA GLN A 76 -0.94 22.62 -6.78
C GLN A 76 -0.25 23.62 -5.86
N ILE A 77 -0.98 24.62 -5.38
CA ILE A 77 -0.48 25.66 -4.46
C ILE A 77 -1.21 25.67 -3.11
N SER A 78 -2.37 25.00 -3.00
CA SER A 78 -3.18 24.95 -1.78
C SER A 78 -3.67 23.53 -1.50
N GLY A 79 -3.66 23.13 -0.23
CA GLY A 79 -3.88 21.74 0.19
C GLY A 79 -2.66 20.85 -0.12
N ALA A 80 -2.69 19.65 0.37
CA ALA A 80 -1.66 18.63 0.10
C ALA A 80 -2.23 17.50 -0.75
N GLU A 81 -3.44 17.08 -0.43
CA GLU A 81 -4.13 15.99 -1.13
C GLU A 81 -4.72 16.46 -2.47
N GLY A 82 -4.92 15.54 -3.40
CA GLY A 82 -5.70 15.82 -4.60
C GLY A 82 -7.19 15.86 -4.29
N ILE A 83 -7.74 14.73 -3.83
CA ILE A 83 -9.11 14.62 -3.31
C ILE A 83 -9.02 14.24 -1.83
N LYS A 84 -9.78 14.96 -1.00
CA LYS A 84 -9.94 14.66 0.41
C LYS A 84 -11.40 14.45 0.76
N ILE A 85 -11.71 13.33 1.42
CA ILE A 85 -13.07 13.01 1.87
C ILE A 85 -13.03 12.72 3.36
N THR A 86 -13.91 13.38 4.13
CA THR A 86 -13.95 13.20 5.59
C THR A 86 -15.38 13.03 6.11
N ASN A 87 -15.52 12.34 7.26
CA ASN A 87 -16.76 12.27 8.06
C ASN A 87 -18.01 11.88 7.24
N SER A 88 -17.88 10.92 6.33
CA SER A 88 -18.89 10.60 5.32
C SER A 88 -19.30 9.13 5.36
N SER A 89 -20.34 8.75 4.62
CA SER A 89 -20.73 7.35 4.50
C SER A 89 -21.21 6.99 3.09
N GLY A 90 -21.01 5.73 2.67
CA GLY A 90 -21.48 5.25 1.36
C GLY A 90 -20.82 5.98 0.16
N ILE A 91 -19.55 6.34 0.26
CA ILE A 91 -18.89 7.13 -0.79
C ILE A 91 -18.26 6.22 -1.85
N THR A 92 -18.50 6.54 -3.10
CA THR A 92 -17.86 5.86 -4.23
C THR A 92 -17.10 6.85 -5.09
N ILE A 93 -15.81 6.57 -5.34
CA ILE A 93 -15.00 7.24 -6.36
C ILE A 93 -14.73 6.24 -7.48
N ARG A 94 -15.03 6.61 -8.73
CA ARG A 94 -14.79 5.69 -9.84
C ARG A 94 -14.49 6.37 -11.17
N ASP A 95 -13.84 5.61 -12.05
CA ASP A 95 -13.64 5.93 -13.46
C ASP A 95 -12.88 7.25 -13.69
N LEU A 96 -11.79 7.48 -12.94
CA LEU A 96 -10.97 8.70 -13.07
C LEU A 96 -9.52 8.46 -12.65
N THR A 97 -8.65 9.41 -13.01
CA THR A 97 -7.25 9.49 -12.57
C THR A 97 -6.99 10.76 -11.78
N VAL A 98 -6.20 10.63 -10.71
CA VAL A 98 -5.62 11.74 -9.95
C VAL A 98 -4.11 11.70 -10.13
N GLN A 99 -3.51 12.81 -10.58
CA GLN A 99 -2.08 12.86 -10.92
C GLN A 99 -1.34 13.98 -10.20
N ASN A 100 -0.05 13.74 -9.88
CA ASN A 100 0.95 14.74 -9.54
C ASN A 100 0.59 15.64 -8.35
N THR A 101 -0.05 15.08 -7.34
CA THR A 101 -0.37 15.79 -6.10
C THR A 101 0.89 16.06 -5.27
N LYS A 102 0.90 17.14 -4.48
CA LYS A 102 2.01 17.43 -3.54
C LYS A 102 2.08 16.44 -2.38
N GLY A 103 0.93 16.02 -1.87
CA GLY A 103 0.79 15.00 -0.85
C GLY A 103 0.02 13.80 -1.40
N ASP A 104 -0.89 13.24 -0.61
CA ASP A 104 -1.63 12.04 -0.99
C ASP A 104 -2.53 12.29 -2.20
N ALA A 105 -2.66 11.32 -3.10
CA ALA A 105 -3.50 11.54 -4.27
C ALA A 105 -4.98 11.56 -3.88
N ILE A 106 -5.48 10.52 -3.20
CA ILE A 106 -6.86 10.48 -2.70
C ILE A 106 -6.84 10.00 -1.25
N LYS A 107 -7.15 10.89 -0.33
CA LYS A 107 -7.27 10.58 1.10
C LYS A 107 -8.73 10.54 1.53
N THR A 108 -9.11 9.45 2.21
CA THR A 108 -10.41 9.36 2.86
C THR A 108 -10.23 9.02 4.33
N GLN A 109 -10.91 9.76 5.21
CA GLN A 109 -10.76 9.60 6.65
C GLN A 109 -12.12 9.64 7.33
N LEU A 110 -12.36 8.68 8.25
CA LEU A 110 -13.63 8.54 8.97
C LEU A 110 -14.80 8.38 7.98
N VAL A 111 -14.66 7.44 7.03
CA VAL A 111 -15.71 7.12 6.05
C VAL A 111 -16.21 5.70 6.31
N ASP A 112 -17.52 5.54 6.50
CA ASP A 112 -18.17 4.26 6.61
C ASP A 112 -18.76 3.84 5.25
N GLY A 113 -18.23 2.77 4.65
CA GLY A 113 -18.56 2.38 3.28
C GLY A 113 -17.80 3.21 2.23
N MET A 114 -16.51 2.92 2.04
CA MET A 114 -15.68 3.59 1.02
C MET A 114 -15.37 2.67 -0.15
N THR A 115 -15.75 3.07 -1.35
CA THR A 115 -15.44 2.32 -2.58
C THR A 115 -14.59 3.12 -3.54
N PHE A 116 -13.45 2.54 -3.94
CA PHE A 116 -12.66 2.95 -5.10
C PHE A 116 -12.83 1.89 -6.20
N ARG A 117 -13.25 2.29 -7.39
CA ARG A 117 -13.40 1.38 -8.52
C ARG A 117 -12.89 2.01 -9.80
N ASN A 118 -11.97 1.32 -10.48
CA ASN A 118 -11.39 1.83 -11.73
C ASN A 118 -10.81 3.26 -11.56
N VAL A 119 -9.99 3.43 -10.51
CA VAL A 119 -9.33 4.70 -10.15
C VAL A 119 -7.83 4.55 -10.28
N LYS A 120 -7.17 5.54 -10.88
CA LYS A 120 -5.71 5.61 -10.94
C LYS A 120 -5.18 6.77 -10.11
N ALA A 121 -4.17 6.50 -9.31
CA ALA A 121 -3.35 7.49 -8.62
C ALA A 121 -1.93 7.42 -9.17
N GLU A 122 -1.36 8.53 -9.68
CA GLU A 122 -0.10 8.47 -10.40
C GLU A 122 0.75 9.74 -10.24
N TRP A 123 2.06 9.58 -10.07
CA TRP A 123 3.06 10.63 -10.25
C TRP A 123 3.83 10.36 -11.55
N THR A 124 3.53 11.16 -12.57
CA THR A 124 3.99 10.94 -13.95
C THR A 124 5.49 11.16 -14.14
N GLY A 125 6.15 11.84 -13.21
CA GLY A 125 7.61 12.00 -13.17
C GLY A 125 8.38 10.73 -12.78
N GLY A 126 7.68 9.65 -12.43
CA GLY A 126 8.26 8.41 -11.92
C GLY A 126 8.58 8.43 -10.43
N PRO A 127 9.23 7.37 -9.91
CA PRO A 127 9.55 7.23 -8.49
C PRO A 127 10.47 8.35 -7.99
N ALA A 128 9.99 9.14 -7.05
CA ALA A 128 10.76 10.22 -6.44
C ALA A 128 10.33 10.44 -4.97
N ARG A 129 11.29 10.85 -4.14
CA ARG A 129 11.04 11.15 -2.72
C ARG A 129 10.08 12.32 -2.52
N GLU A 130 10.04 13.21 -3.47
CA GLU A 130 9.23 14.43 -3.49
C GLU A 130 7.77 14.17 -3.87
N ASN A 131 7.47 12.97 -4.36
CA ASN A 131 6.09 12.55 -4.64
C ASN A 131 5.29 12.46 -3.33
N GLY A 132 3.98 12.56 -3.44
CA GLY A 132 3.10 12.35 -2.30
C GLY A 132 3.24 10.94 -1.69
N GLY A 133 2.88 10.82 -0.42
CA GLY A 133 3.06 9.59 0.34
C GLY A 133 2.20 8.45 -0.19
N TYR A 134 0.92 8.69 -0.34
CA TYR A 134 -0.05 7.65 -0.61
C TYR A 134 -0.87 7.91 -1.88
N GLY A 135 -1.06 6.85 -2.68
CA GLY A 135 -1.93 6.92 -3.85
C GLY A 135 -3.41 6.87 -3.45
N LEU A 136 -3.91 5.71 -3.06
CA LEU A 136 -5.23 5.53 -2.47
C LEU A 136 -5.07 5.35 -0.96
N TYR A 137 -5.65 6.25 -0.17
CA TYR A 137 -5.38 6.37 1.25
C TYR A 137 -6.67 6.41 2.11
N PRO A 138 -7.39 5.31 2.27
CA PRO A 138 -8.41 5.19 3.31
C PRO A 138 -7.76 4.96 4.69
N VAL A 139 -8.09 5.83 5.65
CA VAL A 139 -7.63 5.76 7.03
C VAL A 139 -8.80 5.93 7.99
N GLN A 140 -8.87 5.09 9.03
CA GLN A 140 -9.98 5.09 9.98
C GLN A 140 -11.35 4.92 9.30
N CYS A 141 -11.38 4.11 8.24
CA CYS A 141 -12.57 3.80 7.47
C CYS A 141 -13.11 2.41 7.80
N SER A 142 -14.35 2.15 7.41
CA SER A 142 -14.97 0.83 7.47
C SER A 142 -15.57 0.45 6.13
N LEU A 143 -15.78 -0.86 5.90
CA LEU A 143 -16.35 -1.40 4.66
C LEU A 143 -15.63 -0.84 3.41
N VAL A 144 -14.31 -1.00 3.36
CA VAL A 144 -13.45 -0.45 2.30
C VAL A 144 -13.34 -1.42 1.13
N LEU A 145 -13.72 -0.99 -0.05
CA LEU A 145 -13.50 -1.70 -1.30
C LEU A 145 -12.56 -0.92 -2.22
N ILE A 146 -11.44 -1.55 -2.59
CA ILE A 146 -10.53 -1.06 -3.63
C ILE A 146 -10.51 -2.13 -4.73
N ASP A 147 -11.13 -1.84 -5.87
CA ASP A 147 -11.35 -2.80 -6.96
C ASP A 147 -10.94 -2.21 -8.31
N SER A 148 -10.10 -2.94 -9.04
CA SER A 148 -9.65 -2.56 -10.39
C SER A 148 -8.94 -1.20 -10.43
N CYS A 149 -8.13 -0.89 -9.41
CA CYS A 149 -7.42 0.37 -9.27
C CYS A 149 -5.95 0.26 -9.67
N VAL A 150 -5.33 1.40 -9.97
CA VAL A 150 -3.91 1.49 -10.31
C VAL A 150 -3.21 2.54 -9.45
N ALA A 151 -2.05 2.21 -8.87
CA ALA A 151 -1.26 3.15 -8.07
C ALA A 151 0.21 3.16 -8.48
N VAL A 152 0.73 4.34 -8.82
CA VAL A 152 2.07 4.51 -9.43
C VAL A 152 2.85 5.66 -8.84
N GLY A 153 4.05 5.41 -8.36
CA GLY A 153 5.02 6.45 -8.02
C GLY A 153 4.93 7.04 -6.62
N ALA A 154 4.10 6.47 -5.73
CA ALA A 154 3.97 6.93 -4.35
C ALA A 154 5.26 6.77 -3.54
N SER A 155 5.63 7.79 -2.76
CA SER A 155 6.88 7.79 -1.97
C SER A 155 6.76 7.03 -0.65
N ASP A 156 5.58 6.50 -0.32
CA ASP A 156 5.32 5.61 0.80
C ASP A 156 4.57 4.37 0.30
N ALA A 157 3.24 4.41 0.09
CA ALA A 157 2.51 3.27 -0.45
C ALA A 157 1.56 3.65 -1.59
N GLY A 158 1.54 2.83 -2.65
CA GLY A 158 0.61 3.02 -3.77
C GLY A 158 -0.85 2.88 -3.32
N ILE A 159 -1.17 1.77 -2.67
CA ILE A 159 -2.46 1.52 -2.02
C ILE A 159 -2.17 1.33 -0.53
N TYR A 160 -2.66 2.23 0.29
CA TYR A 160 -2.55 2.16 1.74
C TYR A 160 -3.93 2.10 2.38
N VAL A 161 -4.13 1.15 3.29
CA VAL A 161 -5.34 1.08 4.13
C VAL A 161 -4.91 1.02 5.58
N GLY A 162 -5.15 2.09 6.33
CA GLY A 162 -4.70 2.19 7.72
C GLY A 162 -5.82 2.33 8.73
N GLN A 163 -5.66 1.70 9.90
CA GLN A 163 -6.55 1.81 11.05
C GLN A 163 -8.04 1.57 10.70
N SER A 164 -8.29 0.73 9.70
CA SER A 164 -9.61 0.50 9.09
C SER A 164 -10.14 -0.91 9.38
N VAL A 165 -11.40 -1.19 9.04
CA VAL A 165 -12.02 -2.50 9.28
C VAL A 165 -12.87 -2.94 8.10
N HIS A 166 -12.93 -4.26 7.85
CA HIS A 166 -13.63 -4.89 6.75
C HIS A 166 -13.18 -4.34 5.40
N ILE A 167 -12.07 -4.85 4.92
CA ILE A 167 -11.32 -4.31 3.80
C ILE A 167 -11.23 -5.36 2.70
N ILE A 168 -11.48 -4.98 1.46
CA ILE A 168 -11.16 -5.77 0.27
C ILE A 168 -10.33 -4.92 -0.67
N VAL A 169 -9.13 -5.44 -1.03
CA VAL A 169 -8.27 -4.89 -2.09
C VAL A 169 -8.08 -5.96 -3.14
N ARG A 170 -8.62 -5.75 -4.33
CA ARG A 170 -8.59 -6.77 -5.37
C ARG A 170 -8.47 -6.23 -6.79
N ASN A 171 -8.10 -7.10 -7.73
CA ASN A 171 -8.01 -6.81 -9.17
C ASN A 171 -7.20 -5.54 -9.49
N SER A 172 -6.31 -5.14 -8.59
CA SER A 172 -5.62 -3.86 -8.64
C SER A 172 -4.15 -4.03 -8.97
N THR A 173 -3.55 -2.97 -9.52
CA THR A 173 -2.14 -2.96 -9.90
C THR A 173 -1.40 -1.87 -9.13
N ALA A 174 -0.30 -2.23 -8.46
CA ALA A 174 0.54 -1.27 -7.76
C ALA A 174 2.01 -1.44 -8.17
N HIS A 175 2.59 -0.41 -8.78
CA HIS A 175 3.97 -0.49 -9.26
C HIS A 175 4.74 0.82 -9.15
N HIS A 176 6.07 0.73 -9.07
CA HIS A 176 6.98 1.87 -8.95
C HIS A 176 6.74 2.72 -7.70
N ASN A 177 6.19 2.15 -6.63
CA ASN A 177 6.02 2.78 -5.32
C ASN A 177 7.13 2.32 -4.36
N VAL A 178 7.18 2.87 -3.15
CA VAL A 178 8.00 2.24 -2.09
C VAL A 178 7.31 0.98 -1.62
N ALA A 179 6.12 1.03 -1.06
CA ALA A 179 5.27 -0.13 -0.86
C ALA A 179 4.21 -0.21 -1.98
N GLY A 180 3.97 -1.39 -2.54
CA GLY A 180 2.88 -1.55 -3.51
C GLY A 180 1.52 -1.44 -2.85
N ILE A 181 1.22 -2.37 -1.93
CA ILE A 181 0.01 -2.40 -1.10
C ILE A 181 0.45 -2.48 0.36
N GLU A 182 -0.14 -1.66 1.21
CA GLU A 182 0.09 -1.66 2.66
C GLU A 182 -1.23 -1.71 3.43
N ILE A 183 -1.34 -2.68 4.34
CA ILE A 183 -2.44 -2.79 5.31
C ILE A 183 -1.83 -2.56 6.69
N GLU A 184 -2.17 -1.44 7.34
CA GLU A 184 -1.54 -1.03 8.59
C GLU A 184 -2.56 -0.91 9.73
N ASN A 185 -2.29 -1.52 10.89
CA ASN A 185 -3.15 -1.48 12.08
C ASN A 185 -4.65 -1.65 11.77
N SER A 186 -4.98 -2.57 10.87
CA SER A 186 -6.32 -2.77 10.34
C SER A 186 -6.84 -4.17 10.66
N LEU A 187 -8.15 -4.36 10.65
CA LEU A 187 -8.79 -5.62 10.98
C LEU A 187 -9.68 -6.11 9.85
N TYR A 188 -9.66 -7.43 9.64
CA TYR A 188 -10.50 -8.12 8.66
C TYR A 188 -10.25 -7.59 7.24
N ALA A 189 -9.11 -7.99 6.65
CA ALA A 189 -8.74 -7.58 5.30
C ALA A 189 -8.51 -8.77 4.37
N ASP A 190 -9.07 -8.71 3.17
CA ASP A 190 -8.79 -9.60 2.05
C ASP A 190 -8.03 -8.83 0.96
N VAL A 191 -6.81 -9.27 0.65
CA VAL A 191 -5.95 -8.71 -0.40
C VAL A 191 -5.70 -9.79 -1.43
N TYR A 192 -6.36 -9.72 -2.59
CA TYR A 192 -6.31 -10.83 -3.55
C TYR A 192 -6.46 -10.40 -5.02
N ASP A 193 -6.02 -11.27 -5.92
CA ASP A 193 -6.05 -11.04 -7.37
C ASP A 193 -5.39 -9.72 -7.80
N ASN A 194 -4.37 -9.26 -7.07
CA ASN A 194 -3.62 -8.06 -7.40
C ASN A 194 -2.30 -8.40 -8.11
N GLU A 195 -1.83 -7.49 -8.95
CA GLU A 195 -0.48 -7.53 -9.51
C GLU A 195 0.38 -6.42 -8.90
N VAL A 196 1.44 -6.81 -8.17
CA VAL A 196 2.26 -5.90 -7.39
C VAL A 196 3.73 -6.07 -7.77
N PHE A 197 4.30 -5.09 -8.49
CA PHE A 197 5.61 -5.24 -9.09
C PHE A 197 6.41 -3.94 -9.19
N SER A 198 7.72 -4.07 -9.36
CA SER A 198 8.65 -2.93 -9.52
C SER A 198 8.57 -1.89 -8.39
N ASN A 199 8.09 -2.28 -7.20
CA ASN A 199 8.16 -1.48 -5.98
C ASN A 199 9.47 -1.78 -5.21
N THR A 200 9.71 -1.11 -4.09
CA THR A 200 10.75 -1.51 -3.14
C THR A 200 10.33 -2.74 -2.35
N GLY A 201 9.11 -2.73 -1.81
CA GLY A 201 8.40 -3.85 -1.21
C GLY A 201 7.04 -4.06 -1.86
N GLY A 202 6.61 -5.31 -2.00
CA GLY A 202 5.36 -5.63 -2.67
C GLY A 202 4.13 -5.38 -1.77
N ILE A 203 3.77 -6.35 -0.93
CA ILE A 203 2.63 -6.27 -0.01
C ILE A 203 3.15 -6.23 1.42
N LEU A 204 2.78 -5.19 2.17
CA LEU A 204 3.20 -4.97 3.55
C LEU A 204 2.00 -5.05 4.50
N ILE A 205 2.12 -5.87 5.53
CA ILE A 205 1.10 -6.06 6.56
C ILE A 205 1.72 -5.65 7.89
N PHE A 206 1.40 -4.45 8.34
CA PHE A 206 2.09 -3.81 9.47
C PHE A 206 1.16 -3.57 10.65
N ASP A 207 1.69 -3.77 11.85
CA ASP A 207 1.12 -3.26 13.09
C ASP A 207 2.17 -2.38 13.77
N LEU A 208 1.84 -1.10 13.96
CA LEU A 208 2.78 -0.09 14.42
C LEU A 208 2.33 0.51 15.76
N PRO A 209 3.28 0.92 16.63
CA PRO A 209 2.94 1.57 17.88
C PRO A 209 2.46 3.01 17.71
N GLY A 210 1.74 3.51 18.72
CA GLY A 210 1.36 4.92 18.82
C GLY A 210 0.21 5.34 17.91
N LEU A 211 -0.48 4.40 17.29
CA LEU A 211 -1.69 4.66 16.50
C LEU A 211 -2.95 4.47 17.36
N ILE A 212 -4.06 5.08 16.92
CA ILE A 212 -5.35 4.99 17.63
C ILE A 212 -5.85 3.55 17.63
N ARG A 213 -5.89 2.90 16.45
CA ARG A 213 -6.18 1.48 16.35
C ARG A 213 -4.90 0.69 16.61
N LYS A 214 -5.02 -0.24 17.52
CA LYS A 214 -3.96 -1.19 17.88
C LYS A 214 -4.37 -2.60 17.50
N GLU A 215 -3.37 -3.47 17.42
CA GLU A 215 -3.59 -4.91 17.26
C GLU A 215 -4.32 -5.26 15.95
N GLY A 216 -3.77 -4.83 14.82
CA GLY A 216 -4.21 -5.25 13.50
C GLY A 216 -4.16 -6.77 13.32
N GLY A 217 -5.04 -7.32 12.48
CA GLY A 217 -5.06 -8.75 12.25
C GLY A 217 -6.31 -9.25 11.50
N PHE A 218 -6.43 -10.58 11.39
CA PHE A 218 -7.42 -11.27 10.57
C PHE A 218 -7.32 -10.85 9.10
N ILE A 219 -6.08 -10.97 8.58
CA ILE A 219 -5.74 -10.51 7.23
C ILE A 219 -5.40 -11.72 6.37
N ARG A 220 -6.04 -11.80 5.19
CA ARG A 220 -5.75 -12.81 4.18
C ARG A 220 -5.11 -12.16 2.97
N VAL A 221 -3.98 -12.70 2.53
CA VAL A 221 -3.24 -12.27 1.34
C VAL A 221 -3.15 -13.46 0.40
N PHE A 222 -3.92 -13.48 -0.69
CA PHE A 222 -4.01 -14.67 -1.53
C PHE A 222 -4.21 -14.37 -3.01
N ALA A 223 -3.86 -15.31 -3.85
CA ALA A 223 -4.01 -15.24 -5.30
C ALA A 223 -3.37 -13.99 -5.95
N ASN A 224 -2.40 -13.36 -5.29
CA ASN A 224 -1.69 -12.21 -5.85
C ASN A 224 -0.48 -12.65 -6.67
N LYS A 225 -0.10 -11.83 -7.64
CA LYS A 225 1.17 -11.90 -8.34
C LYS A 225 2.10 -10.80 -7.81
N VAL A 226 3.09 -11.19 -7.01
CA VAL A 226 4.02 -10.27 -6.32
C VAL A 226 5.42 -10.47 -6.87
N HIS A 227 5.88 -9.59 -7.75
CA HIS A 227 7.11 -9.88 -8.49
C HIS A 227 7.97 -8.65 -8.76
N ASP A 228 9.27 -8.89 -8.95
CA ASP A 228 10.24 -7.86 -9.34
C ASP A 228 10.25 -6.60 -8.45
N ASN A 229 9.89 -6.71 -7.16
CA ASN A 229 9.85 -5.57 -6.25
C ASN A 229 11.26 -5.20 -5.79
N ASN A 230 12.11 -4.84 -6.75
CA ASN A 230 13.53 -4.62 -6.58
C ASN A 230 13.95 -3.14 -6.69
N HIS A 231 12.99 -2.22 -6.78
CA HIS A 231 13.27 -0.80 -6.88
C HIS A 231 14.01 -0.27 -5.65
N SER A 232 14.96 0.63 -5.84
CA SER A 232 15.66 1.27 -4.73
C SER A 232 14.68 2.03 -3.85
N ASN A 233 14.79 1.90 -2.54
CA ASN A 233 13.93 2.61 -1.59
C ASN A 233 14.14 4.13 -1.69
N PHE A 234 13.09 4.87 -1.98
CA PHE A 234 13.08 6.31 -2.12
C PHE A 234 12.18 7.03 -1.11
N ALA A 235 11.70 6.30 -0.09
CA ALA A 235 10.88 6.87 0.98
C ALA A 235 11.54 8.09 1.64
N PRO A 236 10.77 9.08 2.07
CA PRO A 236 11.25 10.16 2.93
C PRO A 236 11.90 9.60 4.20
N ARG A 237 12.88 10.33 4.73
CA ARG A 237 13.55 9.91 5.97
C ARG A 237 12.57 9.93 7.14
N GLY A 238 12.57 8.89 7.94
CA GLY A 238 11.72 8.75 9.12
C GLY A 238 10.48 7.87 8.90
N ASN A 239 10.04 7.66 7.67
CA ASN A 239 8.96 6.72 7.38
C ASN A 239 9.40 5.29 7.65
N ILE A 240 8.48 4.48 8.18
CA ILE A 240 8.76 3.07 8.51
C ILE A 240 9.09 2.24 7.28
N VAL A 241 8.39 2.49 6.17
CA VAL A 241 8.63 1.83 4.88
C VAL A 241 10.03 2.12 4.33
N GLY A 242 10.68 3.22 4.77
CA GLY A 242 12.07 3.50 4.46
C GLY A 242 13.07 2.45 4.98
N LYS A 243 12.63 1.58 5.89
CA LYS A 243 13.41 0.45 6.42
C LYS A 243 13.22 -0.84 5.63
N VAL A 244 12.19 -0.92 4.80
CA VAL A 244 11.93 -2.08 3.95
C VAL A 244 13.06 -2.22 2.93
N PRO A 245 13.76 -3.37 2.88
CA PRO A 245 14.84 -3.57 1.94
C PRO A 245 14.30 -3.76 0.51
N PRO A 246 14.91 -3.16 -0.51
CA PRO A 246 14.59 -3.48 -1.90
C PRO A 246 14.65 -4.98 -2.17
N GLY A 247 13.68 -5.50 -2.89
CA GLY A 247 13.59 -6.94 -3.18
C GLY A 247 12.79 -7.72 -2.14
N THR A 248 11.89 -7.06 -1.44
CA THR A 248 10.92 -7.69 -0.54
C THR A 248 9.62 -7.96 -1.28
N GLY A 249 9.14 -9.21 -1.26
CA GLY A 249 7.84 -9.59 -1.83
C GLY A 249 6.70 -9.24 -0.87
N ILE A 250 6.53 -10.03 0.19
CA ILE A 250 5.53 -9.82 1.24
C ILE A 250 6.26 -9.63 2.57
N MET A 251 5.81 -8.69 3.40
CA MET A 251 6.35 -8.51 4.75
C MET A 251 5.23 -8.38 5.77
N ILE A 252 5.32 -9.20 6.82
CA ILE A 252 4.45 -9.14 8.00
C ILE A 252 5.28 -8.59 9.14
N LEU A 253 4.93 -7.41 9.66
CA LEU A 253 5.62 -6.73 10.75
C LEU A 253 4.72 -6.64 11.98
N ALA A 254 5.03 -7.41 13.01
CA ALA A 254 4.36 -7.41 14.31
C ALA A 254 2.84 -7.66 14.28
N THR A 255 2.28 -7.99 13.12
CA THR A 255 0.84 -8.23 12.93
C THR A 255 0.48 -9.66 13.34
N ARG A 256 -0.76 -9.87 13.75
CA ARG A 256 -1.27 -11.16 14.23
C ARG A 256 -2.40 -11.66 13.35
N ASN A 257 -2.66 -12.97 13.38
CA ASN A 257 -3.72 -13.61 12.61
C ASN A 257 -3.64 -13.23 11.11
N VAL A 258 -2.57 -13.66 10.45
CA VAL A 258 -2.34 -13.40 9.02
C VAL A 258 -2.22 -14.72 8.27
N GLU A 259 -2.97 -14.87 7.20
CA GLU A 259 -2.93 -16.02 6.29
C GLU A 259 -2.45 -15.59 4.91
N VAL A 260 -1.35 -16.18 4.43
CA VAL A 260 -0.72 -15.87 3.12
C VAL A 260 -0.73 -17.15 2.30
N PHE A 261 -1.55 -17.18 1.23
CA PHE A 261 -1.73 -18.44 0.48
C PHE A 261 -2.03 -18.23 -1.00
N ASN A 262 -1.72 -19.23 -1.80
CA ASN A 262 -1.96 -19.24 -3.25
C ASN A 262 -1.36 -18.06 -4.03
N ASN A 263 -0.35 -17.38 -3.50
CA ASN A 263 0.32 -16.29 -4.20
C ASN A 263 1.45 -16.81 -5.09
N ARG A 264 1.74 -16.06 -6.15
CA ARG A 264 2.95 -16.22 -6.97
C ARG A 264 3.96 -15.14 -6.61
N ILE A 265 5.01 -15.51 -5.88
CA ILE A 265 6.02 -14.62 -5.33
C ILE A 265 7.31 -14.82 -6.11
N ILE A 266 7.57 -13.94 -7.07
CA ILE A 266 8.57 -14.19 -8.11
C ILE A 266 9.60 -13.05 -8.17
N ASN A 267 10.87 -13.42 -8.33
CA ASN A 267 11.96 -12.48 -8.63
C ASN A 267 12.13 -11.30 -7.64
N ASN A 268 11.77 -11.50 -6.37
CA ASN A 268 12.07 -10.55 -5.29
C ASN A 268 13.42 -10.94 -4.68
N ILE A 269 14.48 -10.12 -4.92
CA ILE A 269 15.88 -10.55 -4.72
C ILE A 269 16.33 -10.64 -3.26
N THR A 270 15.61 -10.04 -2.31
CA THR A 270 16.02 -10.01 -0.90
C THR A 270 15.26 -11.03 -0.06
N THR A 271 13.95 -11.10 -0.19
CA THR A 271 13.13 -12.12 0.45
C THR A 271 11.77 -12.22 -0.25
N GLY A 272 11.25 -13.42 -0.39
CA GLY A 272 9.90 -13.64 -0.90
C GLY A 272 8.85 -13.24 0.13
N THR A 273 8.94 -13.83 1.34
CA THR A 273 8.08 -13.49 2.49
C THR A 273 8.93 -13.32 3.74
N ALA A 274 8.74 -12.21 4.46
CA ALA A 274 9.38 -11.95 5.74
C ALA A 274 8.35 -11.83 6.85
N ILE A 275 8.56 -12.53 7.96
CA ILE A 275 7.79 -12.40 9.19
C ILE A 275 8.74 -11.84 10.24
N VAL A 276 8.46 -10.64 10.72
CA VAL A 276 9.38 -9.93 11.60
C VAL A 276 8.65 -9.20 12.74
N SER A 277 9.28 -9.15 13.88
CA SER A 277 8.87 -8.33 15.00
C SER A 277 9.18 -6.84 14.76
N TYR A 278 8.54 -5.96 15.51
CA TYR A 278 8.85 -4.53 15.44
C TYR A 278 10.29 -4.20 15.85
N TYR A 279 10.91 -5.05 16.66
CA TYR A 279 12.33 -4.89 17.06
C TYR A 279 13.30 -4.84 15.89
N MET A 280 12.95 -5.48 14.77
CA MET A 280 13.77 -5.40 13.55
C MET A 280 13.84 -3.98 12.97
N THR A 281 12.92 -3.11 13.35
CA THR A 281 12.97 -1.68 12.95
C THR A 281 14.02 -0.89 13.71
N GLU A 282 14.43 -1.38 14.90
CA GLU A 282 15.30 -0.70 15.87
C GLU A 282 14.77 0.68 16.31
N ASN A 283 13.49 0.95 16.13
CA ASN A 283 12.83 2.13 16.68
C ASN A 283 12.46 1.88 18.14
N PRO A 284 12.54 2.89 19.01
CA PRO A 284 12.09 2.76 20.38
C PRO A 284 10.58 2.56 20.46
N ILE A 285 10.14 1.64 21.30
CA ILE A 285 8.72 1.43 21.62
C ILE A 285 8.40 2.28 22.86
N LYS A 286 7.59 3.31 22.66
CA LYS A 286 7.12 4.19 23.76
C LYS A 286 5.75 3.78 24.28
N ASP A 287 4.95 3.11 23.44
CA ASP A 287 3.62 2.62 23.82
C ASP A 287 3.75 1.29 24.55
N THR A 288 3.57 1.30 25.86
CA THR A 288 3.70 0.11 26.73
C THR A 288 2.59 -0.92 26.50
N SER A 289 1.50 -0.57 25.85
CA SER A 289 0.43 -1.49 25.51
C SER A 289 0.60 -2.16 24.14
N TYR A 290 1.59 -1.72 23.37
CA TYR A 290 1.88 -2.27 22.05
C TYR A 290 2.53 -3.65 22.15
N LYS A 291 2.08 -4.56 21.28
CA LYS A 291 2.64 -5.92 21.18
C LYS A 291 3.50 -6.04 19.92
N PRO A 292 4.83 -6.03 20.06
CA PRO A 292 5.75 -5.93 18.92
C PRO A 292 6.02 -7.27 18.21
N TYR A 293 5.26 -8.30 18.47
CA TYR A 293 5.54 -9.66 18.00
C TYR A 293 4.48 -10.16 17.01
N PRO A 294 4.89 -10.79 15.89
CA PRO A 294 3.95 -11.51 15.03
C PRO A 294 3.46 -12.79 15.74
N SER A 295 2.21 -13.17 15.52
CA SER A 295 1.67 -14.44 16.02
C SER A 295 0.48 -14.93 15.20
N ASN A 296 0.21 -16.24 15.22
CA ASN A 296 -0.81 -16.88 14.42
C ASN A 296 -0.66 -16.55 12.92
N ILE A 297 0.51 -16.85 12.37
CA ILE A 297 0.85 -16.62 10.96
C ILE A 297 0.82 -17.94 10.21
N ASN A 298 0.03 -18.03 9.17
CA ASN A 298 -0.08 -19.22 8.32
C ASN A 298 0.32 -18.87 6.88
N VAL A 299 1.44 -19.43 6.41
CA VAL A 299 1.96 -19.22 5.05
C VAL A 299 1.95 -20.56 4.32
N HIS A 300 1.06 -20.71 3.34
CA HIS A 300 0.88 -22.03 2.70
C HIS A 300 0.45 -21.94 1.22
N HIS A 301 0.70 -23.01 0.47
CA HIS A 301 0.33 -23.14 -0.93
C HIS A 301 0.81 -21.98 -1.84
N ASN A 302 1.85 -21.25 -1.45
CA ASN A 302 2.43 -20.21 -2.31
C ASN A 302 3.47 -20.83 -3.25
N TYR A 303 3.64 -20.21 -4.40
CA TYR A 303 4.70 -20.53 -5.35
C TYR A 303 5.81 -19.49 -5.25
N TYR A 304 7.05 -19.94 -5.02
CA TYR A 304 8.22 -19.07 -4.93
C TYR A 304 9.18 -19.32 -6.07
N GLU A 305 9.72 -18.24 -6.60
CA GLU A 305 10.81 -18.27 -7.58
C GLU A 305 11.69 -17.03 -7.40
N ARG A 306 13.00 -17.21 -7.43
CA ARG A 306 13.94 -16.08 -7.39
C ARG A 306 15.21 -16.42 -8.18
N PRO A 307 15.87 -15.40 -8.77
CA PRO A 307 17.15 -15.61 -9.41
C PRO A 307 18.22 -15.88 -8.35
N ARG A 308 19.23 -16.69 -8.71
CA ARG A 308 20.38 -16.97 -7.86
C ARG A 308 21.34 -15.76 -7.81
N VAL A 309 20.86 -14.67 -7.21
CA VAL A 309 21.64 -13.44 -7.04
C VAL A 309 21.71 -13.07 -5.54
N ARG A 310 22.67 -12.24 -5.19
CA ARG A 310 22.77 -11.72 -3.80
C ARG A 310 21.59 -10.80 -3.50
N ALA A 311 21.12 -10.82 -2.24
CA ALA A 311 20.17 -9.84 -1.73
C ALA A 311 20.69 -8.41 -1.96
N THR A 312 19.79 -7.43 -1.86
CA THR A 312 20.21 -6.01 -1.90
C THR A 312 21.36 -5.73 -0.93
N GLY A 313 22.26 -4.85 -1.30
CA GLY A 313 23.30 -4.34 -0.38
C GLY A 313 22.99 -2.92 0.10
N LYS A 314 21.87 -2.35 -0.37
CA LYS A 314 21.48 -0.97 -0.07
C LYS A 314 20.74 -0.88 1.26
N GLY A 315 20.94 0.22 1.96
CA GLY A 315 20.32 0.46 3.26
C GLY A 315 20.89 -0.41 4.40
N ARG A 316 20.35 -0.22 5.59
CA ARG A 316 20.80 -0.94 6.81
C ARG A 316 20.46 -2.43 6.74
N MET A 317 19.22 -2.75 6.36
CA MET A 317 18.77 -4.13 6.20
C MET A 317 19.54 -4.86 5.09
N GLY A 318 19.83 -4.20 3.96
CA GLY A 318 20.65 -4.80 2.92
C GLY A 318 22.07 -5.12 3.38
N LYS A 319 22.67 -4.27 4.23
CA LYS A 319 23.95 -4.57 4.88
C LYS A 319 23.86 -5.75 5.83
N LEU A 320 22.77 -5.88 6.59
CA LEU A 320 22.51 -7.04 7.44
C LEU A 320 22.51 -8.34 6.61
N PHE A 321 21.74 -8.39 5.53
CA PHE A 321 21.68 -9.54 4.64
C PHE A 321 23.04 -9.92 4.05
N ARG A 322 23.83 -8.94 3.63
CA ARG A 322 25.13 -9.19 3.00
C ARG A 322 26.26 -9.50 3.97
N LEU A 323 26.34 -8.77 5.07
CA LEU A 323 27.52 -8.79 5.96
C LEU A 323 27.33 -9.72 7.15
N LYS A 324 26.13 -9.79 7.72
CA LYS A 324 25.85 -10.54 8.94
C LYS A 324 25.22 -11.89 8.64
N LEU A 325 24.14 -11.92 7.85
CA LEU A 325 23.45 -13.15 7.49
C LEU A 325 24.23 -14.00 6.46
N ARG A 326 24.95 -13.36 5.56
CA ARG A 326 25.88 -13.99 4.61
C ARG A 326 25.28 -15.10 3.76
N PHE A 327 24.05 -14.96 3.31
CA PHE A 327 23.40 -15.97 2.46
C PHE A 327 24.06 -16.16 1.08
N GLY A 328 24.96 -15.25 0.67
CA GLY A 328 25.55 -15.33 -0.65
C GLY A 328 24.54 -15.07 -1.76
N ARG A 329 24.40 -16.03 -2.68
CA ARG A 329 23.40 -16.01 -3.76
C ARG A 329 22.16 -16.85 -3.45
N ASP A 330 22.23 -17.66 -2.39
CA ASP A 330 21.20 -18.61 -2.01
C ASP A 330 20.37 -18.06 -0.82
N VAL A 331 19.77 -16.88 -1.04
CA VAL A 331 18.93 -16.22 -0.04
C VAL A 331 17.62 -17.01 0.09
N PRO A 332 17.20 -17.38 1.30
CA PRO A 332 15.94 -18.09 1.50
C PRO A 332 14.70 -17.28 1.07
N HIS A 333 13.68 -17.98 0.60
CA HIS A 333 12.43 -17.39 0.14
C HIS A 333 11.58 -16.87 1.30
N ILE A 334 11.54 -17.63 2.41
CA ILE A 334 10.79 -17.29 3.62
C ILE A 334 11.80 -17.01 4.73
N LEU A 335 11.65 -15.86 5.39
CA LEU A 335 12.48 -15.42 6.49
C LEU A 335 11.59 -15.15 7.71
N TYR A 336 11.96 -15.76 8.85
CA TYR A 336 11.43 -15.42 10.16
C TYR A 336 12.54 -14.82 11.01
N ASP A 337 12.26 -13.81 11.82
CA ASP A 337 13.28 -13.18 12.64
C ASP A 337 13.59 -13.95 13.95
N GLY A 338 12.74 -14.88 14.34
CA GLY A 338 12.93 -15.71 15.55
C GLY A 338 12.75 -14.92 16.84
N ILE A 339 12.13 -13.73 16.81
CA ILE A 339 11.85 -12.94 18.01
C ILE A 339 10.42 -13.20 18.48
N GLU A 340 10.30 -13.93 19.58
CA GLU A 340 9.03 -14.35 20.16
C GLU A 340 8.65 -13.54 21.39
N ASP A 341 7.35 -13.45 21.66
CA ASP A 341 6.83 -12.86 22.89
C ASP A 341 7.17 -13.77 24.09
N PRO A 342 7.95 -13.31 25.08
CA PRO A 342 8.25 -14.12 26.26
C PRO A 342 7.02 -14.56 27.05
N GLY A 343 5.91 -13.85 26.90
CA GLY A 343 4.62 -14.19 27.52
C GLY A 343 3.77 -15.19 26.72
N ASN A 344 4.12 -15.44 25.45
CA ASN A 344 3.42 -16.38 24.58
C ASN A 344 4.36 -17.54 24.19
N LYS A 345 4.15 -18.69 24.79
CA LYS A 345 4.99 -19.88 24.56
C LYS A 345 4.80 -20.53 23.21
N ASP A 346 3.74 -20.17 22.49
CA ASP A 346 3.40 -20.77 21.18
C ASP A 346 2.92 -19.64 20.25
N PRO A 347 3.85 -19.00 19.52
CA PRO A 347 3.52 -17.92 18.58
C PRO A 347 2.71 -18.39 17.38
N ASN A 348 2.63 -19.72 17.13
CA ASN A 348 1.91 -20.29 16.00
C ASN A 348 2.37 -19.70 14.65
N ILE A 349 3.63 -19.82 14.32
CA ILE A 349 4.19 -19.45 13.02
C ILE A 349 4.25 -20.71 12.16
N CYS A 350 3.37 -20.84 11.19
CA CYS A 350 3.15 -22.08 10.43
C CYS A 350 3.50 -21.91 8.94
N PHE A 351 4.27 -22.88 8.42
CA PHE A 351 4.61 -22.96 6.98
C PHE A 351 4.32 -24.37 6.46
N ARG A 352 3.53 -24.47 5.39
CA ARG A 352 3.26 -25.76 4.75
C ARG A 352 2.98 -25.63 3.25
N ASP A 353 3.23 -26.66 2.51
CA ASP A 353 2.84 -26.80 1.09
C ASP A 353 3.26 -25.65 0.18
N ASN A 354 4.34 -24.94 0.50
CA ASN A 354 4.87 -23.86 -0.33
C ASN A 354 5.81 -24.43 -1.40
N THR A 355 5.46 -24.28 -2.65
CA THR A 355 6.23 -24.80 -3.78
C THR A 355 7.53 -24.01 -3.96
N ASN A 356 8.66 -24.72 -4.10
CA ASN A 356 10.02 -24.19 -4.26
C ASN A 356 10.50 -23.28 -3.11
N ALA A 357 9.81 -23.26 -1.98
CA ALA A 357 10.19 -22.43 -0.84
C ALA A 357 11.43 -23.00 -0.13
N THR A 358 12.31 -22.10 0.27
CA THR A 358 13.36 -22.35 1.27
C THR A 358 13.14 -21.40 2.44
N PHE A 359 13.46 -21.86 3.64
CA PHE A 359 13.17 -21.17 4.90
C PHE A 359 14.45 -20.83 5.66
N VAL A 360 14.38 -19.78 6.48
CA VAL A 360 15.36 -19.49 7.52
C VAL A 360 14.71 -18.78 8.70
N ASP A 361 14.97 -19.28 9.90
CA ASP A 361 14.92 -18.52 11.14
C ASP A 361 16.28 -17.87 11.34
N ILE A 362 16.34 -16.55 11.43
CA ILE A 362 17.61 -15.83 11.53
C ILE A 362 18.09 -15.60 12.96
N ASP A 363 17.35 -16.05 13.96
CA ASP A 363 17.71 -15.93 15.39
C ASP A 363 18.14 -14.48 15.78
N ALA A 364 17.31 -13.51 15.38
CA ALA A 364 17.65 -12.10 15.55
C ALA A 364 17.75 -11.69 17.03
N GLY A 365 16.92 -12.29 17.88
CA GLY A 365 16.94 -12.09 19.34
C GLY A 365 18.28 -12.42 19.99
N ASN A 366 19.02 -13.39 19.44
CA ASN A 366 20.36 -13.78 19.90
C ASN A 366 21.49 -13.23 19.02
N GLY A 367 21.23 -12.15 18.30
CA GLY A 367 22.23 -11.48 17.46
C GLY A 367 22.66 -12.28 16.22
N PHE A 368 21.75 -13.12 15.67
CA PHE A 368 21.93 -13.92 14.46
C PHE A 368 22.97 -15.04 14.59
N ARG A 369 23.14 -15.60 15.78
CA ARG A 369 24.19 -16.59 16.07
C ARG A 369 23.80 -18.01 15.66
N ASN A 370 22.52 -18.40 15.85
CA ASN A 370 22.02 -19.76 15.68
C ASN A 370 20.97 -19.84 14.56
N LYS A 371 21.30 -19.32 13.36
CA LYS A 371 20.39 -19.42 12.21
C LYS A 371 19.98 -20.87 11.99
N SER A 372 18.70 -21.11 11.82
CA SER A 372 18.14 -22.43 11.52
C SER A 372 17.43 -22.45 10.16
N TYR A 373 17.65 -23.51 9.42
CA TYR A 373 16.94 -23.79 8.16
C TYR A 373 15.92 -24.93 8.34
N GLU A 374 15.78 -25.41 9.57
CA GLU A 374 14.88 -26.51 9.93
C GLU A 374 13.43 -26.04 9.94
N LEU A 375 12.64 -26.56 9.01
CA LEU A 375 11.23 -26.20 8.87
C LEU A 375 10.31 -27.00 9.79
N VAL A 376 10.78 -28.14 10.32
CA VAL A 376 9.94 -29.10 11.09
C VAL A 376 9.23 -28.44 12.26
N ALA A 377 9.93 -27.57 13.01
CA ALA A 377 9.37 -26.84 14.16
C ALA A 377 8.23 -25.87 13.78
N TYR A 378 8.15 -25.51 12.51
CA TYR A 378 7.18 -24.56 11.96
C TYR A 378 6.15 -25.24 11.04
N THR A 379 6.20 -26.57 10.93
CA THR A 379 5.23 -27.34 10.14
C THR A 379 3.97 -27.57 10.98
N CYS A 380 3.05 -26.66 10.91
CA CYS A 380 1.79 -26.70 11.64
C CYS A 380 0.62 -26.22 10.76
N GLU A 381 -0.59 -26.36 11.25
CA GLU A 381 -1.81 -25.94 10.58
C GLU A 381 -2.61 -25.05 11.53
N LEU A 382 -3.04 -23.91 11.03
CA LEU A 382 -3.95 -23.01 11.71
C LEU A 382 -5.32 -23.02 11.03
N PRO A 383 -6.40 -22.78 11.76
CA PRO A 383 -7.71 -22.57 11.16
C PRO A 383 -7.65 -21.43 10.14
N SER A 384 -8.34 -21.61 9.02
CA SER A 384 -8.47 -20.54 8.02
C SER A 384 -9.20 -19.34 8.60
N ILE A 385 -8.76 -18.16 8.21
CA ILE A 385 -9.43 -16.90 8.55
C ILE A 385 -10.69 -16.77 7.69
N ASP A 386 -11.81 -16.35 8.29
CA ASP A 386 -13.06 -16.15 7.57
C ASP A 386 -12.94 -15.06 6.49
N PRO A 387 -13.61 -15.24 5.34
CA PRO A 387 -13.66 -14.23 4.29
C PRO A 387 -14.29 -12.92 4.76
N VAL A 388 -13.76 -11.81 4.25
CA VAL A 388 -14.37 -10.50 4.49
C VAL A 388 -15.63 -10.35 3.65
N VAL A 389 -16.72 -9.94 4.29
CA VAL A 389 -17.99 -9.61 3.65
C VAL A 389 -18.25 -8.12 3.82
N LEU A 390 -18.46 -7.41 2.71
CA LEU A 390 -18.77 -5.97 2.69
C LEU A 390 -20.30 -5.73 2.56
N GLU A 391 -21.10 -6.44 3.37
CA GLU A 391 -22.53 -6.14 3.43
C GLU A 391 -22.75 -5.01 4.42
N GLY A 392 -23.19 -3.86 3.91
CA GLY A 392 -23.62 -2.75 4.75
C GLY A 392 -24.82 -3.18 5.59
N LYS A 393 -24.85 -2.77 6.85
CA LYS A 393 -26.10 -2.81 7.63
C LYS A 393 -27.13 -1.98 6.84
N LYS A 394 -28.15 -2.65 6.33
CA LYS A 394 -29.35 -2.03 5.73
C LYS A 394 -30.05 -1.13 6.73
#